data_f68595a7127e3b4b480b1571421d6ac4
#
_entry.id   f68595a7127e3b4b480b1571421d6ac4
#
_cell.length_a   1.000
_cell.length_b   1.000
_cell.length_c   1.000
_cell.angle_alpha   90.00
_cell.angle_beta   90.00
_cell.angle_gamma   90.00
#
_symmetry.space_group_name_H-M   'P 1'
#
loop_
_entity.id
_entity.type
_entity.pdbx_description
1 polymer ?
#
loop_
_entity_poly.entity_id
_entity_poly.type
_entity_poly.pdbx_seq_one_letter_code
_entity_poly.pdbx_strand_id
1 'polypeptide(L)'
;LGGTAIGTGINAPVGYVALVIPKLAELSGVPVTAAADMIAATCDTGAFVDISGILKRIASKLSKISNDLRLLSSGPQAGVGDIKLPARQAGSSIMPGKVNPVIPEVVSIACFEAIGNDAAITMAVEAGQLQLNAFEPLMAWALHKSLRHLAAACRTLQINCVEGIEANTVLLDARINESVTLVTALNPLIGYEKAAKIAKAAIATGKPIAEVAEDLGIMSREKMQALLVVDTLTAPGALRAS
;
A
#
# COMPACT_ATOMS: atom_id res chain seq x y z
N LEU A 1 34.61 10.13 -6.94
CA LEU A 1 36.04 9.79 -7.03
C LEU A 1 36.69 10.55 -8.17
N GLY A 2 37.97 10.90 -8.02
CA GLY A 2 38.77 11.56 -9.07
C GLY A 2 38.90 13.07 -8.92
N GLY A 3 37.83 13.77 -8.50
CA GLY A 3 37.87 15.20 -8.24
C GLY A 3 38.55 15.61 -6.93
N THR A 4 38.90 14.64 -6.11
CA THR A 4 39.46 14.82 -4.75
C THR A 4 38.49 15.61 -3.83
N ALA A 5 38.95 16.64 -3.09
CA ALA A 5 38.12 17.29 -2.07
C ALA A 5 36.99 18.17 -2.64
N ILE A 6 37.31 18.97 -3.68
CA ILE A 6 36.38 20.00 -4.24
C ILE A 6 36.14 19.84 -5.74
N GLY A 7 36.45 18.71 -6.31
CA GLY A 7 36.21 18.43 -7.73
C GLY A 7 37.35 18.83 -8.69
N THR A 8 38.33 19.57 -8.25
CA THR A 8 39.40 20.08 -9.12
C THR A 8 40.50 19.05 -9.39
N GLY A 9 40.71 18.10 -8.50
CA GLY A 9 41.77 17.11 -8.58
C GLY A 9 43.19 17.71 -8.56
N ILE A 10 43.36 18.92 -8.05
CA ILE A 10 44.60 19.75 -8.19
C ILE A 10 45.87 18.99 -7.74
N ASN A 11 45.80 18.15 -6.75
CA ASN A 11 46.92 17.35 -6.24
C ASN A 11 46.88 15.87 -6.68
N ALA A 12 45.96 15.52 -7.56
CA ALA A 12 45.91 14.16 -8.10
C ALA A 12 46.96 13.94 -9.18
N PRO A 13 47.58 12.77 -9.28
CA PRO A 13 48.50 12.47 -10.40
C PRO A 13 47.75 12.55 -11.74
N VAL A 14 48.49 12.97 -12.77
CA VAL A 14 47.98 13.00 -14.14
C VAL A 14 47.49 11.61 -14.53
N GLY A 15 46.28 11.51 -15.09
CA GLY A 15 45.67 10.22 -15.47
C GLY A 15 44.95 9.49 -14.33
N TYR A 16 44.93 10.02 -13.11
CA TYR A 16 44.26 9.33 -11.95
C TYR A 16 42.81 8.95 -12.24
N VAL A 17 42.01 9.90 -12.76
CA VAL A 17 40.58 9.67 -13.07
C VAL A 17 40.42 8.57 -14.10
N ALA A 18 41.25 8.56 -15.15
CA ALA A 18 41.18 7.55 -16.21
C ALA A 18 41.50 6.14 -15.73
N LEU A 19 42.24 6.00 -14.63
CA LEU A 19 42.60 4.71 -14.04
C LEU A 19 41.64 4.28 -12.91
N VAL A 20 41.24 5.20 -12.03
CA VAL A 20 40.44 4.85 -10.84
C VAL A 20 39.01 4.49 -11.18
N ILE A 21 38.39 5.16 -12.16
CA ILE A 21 36.99 4.91 -12.50
C ILE A 21 36.78 3.50 -13.11
N PRO A 22 37.56 3.07 -14.15
CA PRO A 22 37.45 1.70 -14.64
C PRO A 22 37.76 0.66 -13.58
N LYS A 23 38.73 0.92 -12.69
CA LYS A 23 39.07 -0.01 -11.61
C LYS A 23 37.95 -0.14 -10.57
N LEU A 24 37.26 0.97 -10.27
CA LEU A 24 36.08 0.95 -9.42
C LEU A 24 34.94 0.16 -10.08
N ALA A 25 34.70 0.36 -11.37
CA ALA A 25 33.69 -0.41 -12.11
C ALA A 25 33.98 -1.92 -12.08
N GLU A 26 35.26 -2.29 -12.31
CA GLU A 26 35.69 -3.70 -12.22
C GLU A 26 35.47 -4.30 -10.82
N LEU A 27 35.90 -3.61 -9.77
CA LEU A 27 35.82 -4.10 -8.40
C LEU A 27 34.39 -4.16 -7.84
N SER A 28 33.55 -3.19 -8.21
CA SER A 28 32.17 -3.11 -7.73
C SER A 28 31.18 -3.94 -8.55
N GLY A 29 31.53 -4.31 -9.79
CA GLY A 29 30.60 -4.90 -10.74
C GLY A 29 29.51 -3.93 -11.23
N VAL A 30 29.65 -2.62 -10.93
CA VAL A 30 28.68 -1.58 -11.31
C VAL A 30 29.30 -0.75 -12.44
N PRO A 31 28.58 -0.45 -13.53
CA PRO A 31 29.08 0.34 -14.66
C PRO A 31 29.14 1.82 -14.31
N VAL A 32 30.07 2.18 -13.42
CA VAL A 32 30.28 3.59 -13.01
C VAL A 32 31.09 4.34 -14.05
N THR A 33 30.76 5.63 -14.25
CA THR A 33 31.47 6.56 -15.13
C THR A 33 31.89 7.79 -14.36
N ALA A 34 32.83 8.54 -14.90
CA ALA A 34 33.20 9.85 -14.32
C ALA A 34 32.04 10.85 -14.48
N ALA A 35 31.83 11.68 -13.48
CA ALA A 35 30.92 12.82 -13.62
C ALA A 35 31.43 13.79 -14.72
N ALA A 36 30.51 14.37 -15.47
CA ALA A 36 30.84 15.38 -16.50
C ALA A 36 31.43 16.63 -15.88
N ASP A 37 30.92 17.06 -14.74
CA ASP A 37 31.43 18.15 -13.91
C ASP A 37 31.71 17.60 -12.49
N MET A 38 32.99 17.44 -12.19
CA MET A 38 33.41 16.90 -10.90
C MET A 38 33.26 17.91 -9.76
N ILE A 39 33.23 19.20 -10.04
CA ILE A 39 33.02 20.24 -9.02
C ILE A 39 31.55 20.19 -8.58
N ALA A 40 30.63 20.19 -9.53
CA ALA A 40 29.20 20.01 -9.22
C ALA A 40 28.93 18.71 -8.48
N ALA A 41 29.55 17.60 -8.91
CA ALA A 41 29.35 16.28 -8.34
C ALA A 41 29.86 16.11 -6.88
N THR A 42 30.65 17.04 -6.35
CA THR A 42 31.11 16.99 -4.95
C THR A 42 30.04 17.45 -3.94
N CYS A 43 29.02 18.16 -4.39
CA CYS A 43 27.95 18.63 -3.50
C CYS A 43 26.55 18.19 -3.93
N ASP A 44 26.38 17.76 -5.19
CA ASP A 44 25.08 17.30 -5.67
C ASP A 44 24.76 15.89 -5.15
N THR A 45 23.83 15.85 -4.25
CA THR A 45 23.32 14.63 -3.62
C THR A 45 21.85 14.37 -3.99
N GLY A 46 21.35 14.98 -5.08
CA GLY A 46 19.97 14.86 -5.54
C GLY A 46 19.49 13.43 -5.77
N ALA A 47 20.38 12.54 -6.22
CA ALA A 47 20.08 11.11 -6.39
C ALA A 47 19.57 10.43 -5.10
N PHE A 48 19.99 10.87 -3.92
CA PHE A 48 19.47 10.36 -2.65
C PHE A 48 18.01 10.75 -2.43
N VAL A 49 17.60 11.96 -2.82
CA VAL A 49 16.20 12.41 -2.74
C VAL A 49 15.34 11.65 -3.73
N ASP A 50 15.79 11.39 -4.94
CA ASP A 50 15.06 10.62 -5.94
C ASP A 50 14.75 9.22 -5.44
N ILE A 51 15.75 8.49 -4.97
CA ILE A 51 15.59 7.14 -4.44
C ILE A 51 14.72 7.16 -3.17
N SER A 52 14.97 8.09 -2.27
CA SER A 52 14.20 8.25 -1.03
C SER A 52 12.72 8.55 -1.32
N GLY A 53 12.43 9.41 -2.29
CA GLY A 53 11.07 9.69 -2.73
C GLY A 53 10.33 8.47 -3.28
N ILE A 54 11.03 7.59 -4.00
CA ILE A 54 10.48 6.30 -4.45
C ILE A 54 10.14 5.41 -3.25
N LEU A 55 11.05 5.31 -2.27
CA LEU A 55 10.83 4.50 -1.06
C LEU A 55 9.66 5.05 -0.24
N LYS A 56 9.54 6.38 -0.09
CA LYS A 56 8.38 7.03 0.55
C LYS A 56 7.08 6.67 -0.16
N ARG A 57 7.04 6.69 -1.49
CA ARG A 57 5.86 6.28 -2.25
C ARG A 57 5.49 4.82 -2.00
N ILE A 58 6.48 3.92 -1.96
CA ILE A 58 6.26 2.51 -1.64
C ILE A 58 5.74 2.37 -0.21
N ALA A 59 6.35 3.02 0.76
CA ALA A 59 5.95 3.02 2.16
C ALA A 59 4.51 3.51 2.34
N SER A 60 4.12 4.60 1.67
CA SER A 60 2.76 5.14 1.73
C SER A 60 1.72 4.14 1.22
N LYS A 61 2.01 3.46 0.10
CA LYS A 61 1.11 2.43 -0.45
C LYS A 61 1.02 1.20 0.47
N LEU A 62 2.14 0.74 0.98
CA LEU A 62 2.22 -0.43 1.84
C LEU A 62 1.51 -0.18 3.19
N SER A 63 1.68 1.00 3.76
CA SER A 63 0.96 1.45 4.95
C SER A 63 -0.55 1.51 4.72
N LYS A 64 -0.99 2.03 3.56
CA LYS A 64 -2.41 2.04 3.19
C LYS A 64 -2.99 0.63 3.13
N ILE A 65 -2.32 -0.30 2.47
CA ILE A 65 -2.74 -1.71 2.40
C ILE A 65 -2.84 -2.30 3.81
N SER A 66 -1.84 -2.05 4.65
CA SER A 66 -1.81 -2.54 6.03
C SER A 66 -2.97 -1.99 6.87
N ASN A 67 -3.33 -0.71 6.68
CA ASN A 67 -4.48 -0.10 7.34
C ASN A 67 -5.79 -0.73 6.90
N ASP A 68 -5.97 -1.04 5.60
CA ASP A 68 -7.16 -1.73 5.11
C ASP A 68 -7.26 -3.14 5.69
N LEU A 69 -6.18 -3.90 5.71
CA LEU A 69 -6.16 -5.24 6.31
C LEU A 69 -6.54 -5.20 7.79
N ARG A 70 -6.06 -4.21 8.54
CA ARG A 70 -6.43 -4.01 9.95
C ARG A 70 -7.91 -3.68 10.12
N LEU A 71 -8.44 -2.80 9.27
CA LEU A 71 -9.85 -2.42 9.30
C LEU A 71 -10.76 -3.60 8.96
N LEU A 72 -10.48 -4.27 7.84
CA LEU A 72 -11.29 -5.40 7.37
C LEU A 72 -11.27 -6.59 8.32
N SER A 73 -10.18 -6.79 9.07
CA SER A 73 -10.05 -7.87 10.07
C SER A 73 -10.50 -7.47 11.47
N SER A 74 -10.99 -6.25 11.66
CA SER A 74 -11.42 -5.76 12.98
C SER A 74 -12.64 -6.53 13.51
N GLY A 75 -12.66 -6.78 14.80
CA GLY A 75 -13.74 -7.54 15.45
C GLY A 75 -13.23 -8.23 16.71
N PRO A 76 -13.89 -9.33 17.17
CA PRO A 76 -14.84 -10.20 16.48
C PRO A 76 -16.31 -9.72 16.46
N GLN A 77 -16.76 -9.00 17.47
CA GLN A 77 -18.19 -8.63 17.57
C GLN A 77 -18.47 -7.18 17.14
N ALA A 78 -17.56 -6.27 17.46
CA ALA A 78 -17.66 -4.85 17.13
C ALA A 78 -16.56 -4.46 16.16
N GLY A 79 -16.79 -4.62 14.87
CA GLY A 79 -15.83 -4.32 13.81
C GLY A 79 -16.32 -4.74 12.44
N VAL A 80 -15.48 -4.60 11.43
CA VAL A 80 -15.83 -4.95 10.06
C VAL A 80 -15.87 -6.46 9.88
N GLY A 81 -14.80 -7.20 10.24
CA GLY A 81 -14.76 -8.64 10.27
C GLY A 81 -14.92 -9.36 8.93
N ASP A 82 -14.71 -8.66 7.80
CA ASP A 82 -14.86 -9.22 6.45
C ASP A 82 -13.83 -10.28 6.12
N ILE A 83 -12.64 -10.16 6.72
CA ILE A 83 -11.53 -11.10 6.55
C ILE A 83 -10.99 -11.55 7.90
N LYS A 84 -10.33 -12.72 7.90
CA LYS A 84 -9.57 -13.23 9.03
C LYS A 84 -8.10 -13.25 8.66
N LEU A 85 -7.25 -12.67 9.51
CA LEU A 85 -5.81 -12.72 9.37
C LEU A 85 -5.23 -13.90 10.15
N PRO A 86 -4.09 -14.47 9.72
CA PRO A 86 -3.39 -15.49 10.49
C PRO A 86 -3.01 -14.99 11.89
N ALA A 87 -3.32 -15.75 12.91
CA ALA A 87 -2.89 -15.47 14.28
C ALA A 87 -1.37 -15.70 14.41
N ARG A 88 -0.60 -14.62 14.62
CA ARG A 88 0.86 -14.67 14.75
C ARG A 88 1.37 -14.35 16.16
N GLN A 89 0.47 -13.89 17.01
CA GLN A 89 0.77 -13.60 18.40
C GLN A 89 -0.39 -14.07 19.27
N ALA A 90 -0.10 -14.58 20.46
CA ALA A 90 -1.14 -14.81 21.45
C ALA A 90 -1.93 -13.52 21.64
N GLY A 91 -3.26 -13.64 21.65
CA GLY A 91 -4.13 -12.51 21.90
C GLY A 91 -3.94 -11.96 23.32
N SER A 92 -4.79 -11.06 23.73
CA SER A 92 -4.80 -10.55 25.10
C SER A 92 -4.99 -11.68 26.12
N SER A 93 -4.20 -11.68 27.20
CA SER A 93 -4.43 -12.56 28.35
C SER A 93 -5.78 -12.33 29.05
N ILE A 94 -6.42 -11.19 28.77
CA ILE A 94 -7.68 -10.74 29.39
C ILE A 94 -8.89 -11.03 28.49
N MET A 95 -8.72 -11.11 27.17
CA MET A 95 -9.80 -11.29 26.20
C MET A 95 -9.59 -12.56 25.38
N PRO A 96 -10.19 -13.70 25.77
CA PRO A 96 -10.10 -14.94 24.99
C PRO A 96 -10.60 -14.75 23.56
N GLY A 97 -9.88 -15.32 22.59
CA GLY A 97 -10.25 -15.25 21.17
C GLY A 97 -9.86 -13.96 20.44
N LYS A 98 -9.27 -12.97 21.11
CA LYS A 98 -8.76 -11.76 20.44
C LYS A 98 -7.49 -12.07 19.66
N VAL A 99 -7.50 -11.74 18.37
CA VAL A 99 -6.32 -11.77 17.50
C VAL A 99 -5.96 -10.33 17.12
N ASN A 100 -4.73 -9.92 17.44
CA ASN A 100 -4.24 -8.60 17.03
C ASN A 100 -3.61 -8.69 15.64
N PRO A 101 -3.83 -7.70 14.75
CA PRO A 101 -3.26 -7.66 13.40
C PRO A 101 -1.79 -7.17 13.43
N VAL A 102 -0.95 -7.86 14.21
CA VAL A 102 0.43 -7.42 14.54
C VAL A 102 1.34 -7.31 13.31
N ILE A 103 1.10 -8.13 12.27
CA ILE A 103 1.91 -8.07 11.04
C ILE A 103 1.61 -6.78 10.26
N PRO A 104 0.37 -6.42 9.92
CA PRO A 104 0.08 -5.09 9.36
C PRO A 104 0.56 -3.93 10.24
N GLU A 105 0.54 -4.07 11.56
CA GLU A 105 1.02 -3.04 12.48
C GLU A 105 2.53 -2.81 12.35
N VAL A 106 3.34 -3.87 12.41
CA VAL A 106 4.80 -3.73 12.26
C VAL A 106 5.19 -3.22 10.87
N VAL A 107 4.45 -3.61 9.83
CA VAL A 107 4.64 -3.08 8.47
C VAL A 107 4.38 -1.57 8.43
N SER A 108 3.31 -1.11 9.07
CA SER A 108 3.03 0.34 9.17
C SER A 108 4.14 1.09 9.92
N ILE A 109 4.69 0.51 11.00
CA ILE A 109 5.82 1.08 11.74
C ILE A 109 7.05 1.25 10.84
N ALA A 110 7.41 0.22 10.06
CA ALA A 110 8.52 0.30 9.11
C ALA A 110 8.28 1.35 8.02
N CYS A 111 7.03 1.50 7.58
CA CYS A 111 6.63 2.52 6.61
C CYS A 111 6.76 3.93 7.18
N PHE A 112 6.33 4.16 8.42
CA PHE A 112 6.44 5.47 9.08
C PHE A 112 7.90 5.86 9.28
N GLU A 113 8.76 4.90 9.64
CA GLU A 113 10.19 5.13 9.74
C GLU A 113 10.79 5.53 8.39
N ALA A 114 10.45 4.83 7.30
CA ALA A 114 10.95 5.17 5.96
C ALA A 114 10.50 6.57 5.50
N ILE A 115 9.28 6.98 5.83
CA ILE A 115 8.77 8.32 5.56
C ILE A 115 9.52 9.38 6.38
N GLY A 116 9.81 9.09 7.65
CA GLY A 116 10.63 9.98 8.50
C GLY A 116 12.07 10.10 7.99
N ASN A 117 12.66 9.01 7.54
CA ASN A 117 13.99 9.00 6.93
C ASN A 117 14.05 9.82 5.64
N ASP A 118 13.00 9.82 4.81
CA ASP A 118 12.91 10.66 3.61
C ASP A 118 12.97 12.16 3.96
N ALA A 119 12.29 12.58 5.00
CA ALA A 119 12.37 13.95 5.48
C ALA A 119 13.80 14.31 5.94
N ALA A 120 14.45 13.42 6.69
CA ALA A 120 15.83 13.61 7.14
C ALA A 120 16.82 13.68 5.97
N ILE A 121 16.65 12.83 4.95
CA ILE A 121 17.46 12.85 3.73
C ILE A 121 17.26 14.17 2.98
N THR A 122 16.03 14.62 2.81
CA THR A 122 15.71 15.88 2.14
C THR A 122 16.41 17.06 2.82
N MET A 123 16.34 17.13 4.16
CA MET A 123 17.03 18.18 4.94
C MET A 123 18.56 18.08 4.80
N ALA A 124 19.11 16.87 4.80
CA ALA A 124 20.55 16.65 4.68
C ALA A 124 21.08 17.02 3.29
N VAL A 125 20.32 16.78 2.24
CA VAL A 125 20.66 17.19 0.86
C VAL A 125 20.68 18.70 0.72
N GLU A 126 19.68 19.38 1.27
CA GLU A 126 19.58 20.86 1.22
C GLU A 126 20.68 21.55 2.03
N ALA A 127 21.14 20.96 3.12
CA ALA A 127 22.08 21.55 4.05
C ALA A 127 23.55 21.55 3.57
N GLY A 128 23.85 21.03 2.37
CA GLY A 128 25.18 21.14 1.76
C GLY A 128 25.60 22.59 1.52
N GLN A 129 26.89 22.87 1.61
CA GLN A 129 27.43 24.22 1.40
C GLN A 129 28.52 24.23 0.31
N LEU A 130 28.29 25.00 -0.75
CA LEU A 130 29.19 25.16 -1.89
C LEU A 130 29.57 23.76 -2.45
N GLN A 131 30.84 23.40 -2.41
CA GLN A 131 31.39 22.16 -3.00
C GLN A 131 31.42 20.97 -1.99
N LEU A 132 30.69 21.05 -0.88
CA LEU A 132 30.72 20.00 0.14
C LEU A 132 29.35 19.74 0.76
N ASN A 133 28.97 18.49 0.85
CA ASN A 133 27.88 18.06 1.71
C ASN A 133 28.42 17.16 2.82
N ALA A 134 28.44 17.66 4.06
CA ALA A 134 28.95 16.93 5.22
C ALA A 134 27.95 15.89 5.77
N PHE A 135 26.73 15.82 5.23
CA PHE A 135 25.65 15.00 5.74
C PHE A 135 25.43 13.70 4.95
N GLU A 136 26.28 13.39 3.98
CA GLU A 136 26.23 12.13 3.21
C GLU A 136 26.16 10.87 4.10
N PRO A 137 26.87 10.77 5.24
CA PRO A 137 26.76 9.60 6.12
C PRO A 137 25.34 9.39 6.66
N LEU A 138 24.60 10.47 6.98
CA LEU A 138 23.19 10.39 7.38
C LEU A 138 22.32 9.90 6.24
N MET A 139 22.50 10.46 5.04
CA MET A 139 21.73 10.07 3.85
C MET A 139 21.92 8.59 3.53
N ALA A 140 23.18 8.13 3.47
CA ALA A 140 23.51 6.74 3.20
C ALA A 140 22.92 5.78 4.25
N TRP A 141 23.05 6.12 5.53
CA TRP A 141 22.51 5.31 6.63
C TRP A 141 20.99 5.23 6.60
N ALA A 142 20.30 6.38 6.46
CA ALA A 142 18.84 6.46 6.44
C ALA A 142 18.25 5.73 5.22
N LEU A 143 18.88 5.88 4.05
CA LEU A 143 18.47 5.19 2.83
C LEU A 143 18.65 3.67 2.95
N HIS A 144 19.82 3.21 3.40
CA HIS A 144 20.09 1.79 3.60
C HIS A 144 19.15 1.15 4.62
N LYS A 145 18.88 1.84 5.73
CA LYS A 145 17.94 1.40 6.75
C LYS A 145 16.52 1.27 6.18
N SER A 146 16.04 2.28 5.44
CA SER A 146 14.72 2.26 4.79
C SER A 146 14.58 1.10 3.81
N LEU A 147 15.59 0.87 2.96
CA LEU A 147 15.61 -0.26 2.01
C LEU A 147 15.50 -1.61 2.73
N ARG A 148 16.31 -1.83 3.78
CA ARG A 148 16.30 -3.09 4.53
C ARG A 148 14.98 -3.32 5.26
N HIS A 149 14.46 -2.30 5.93
CA HIS A 149 13.23 -2.43 6.71
C HIS A 149 12.01 -2.62 5.80
N LEU A 150 11.89 -1.87 4.70
CA LEU A 150 10.80 -2.06 3.75
C LEU A 150 10.86 -3.43 3.06
N ALA A 151 12.05 -3.90 2.68
CA ALA A 151 12.19 -5.24 2.11
C ALA A 151 11.80 -6.35 3.10
N ALA A 152 12.17 -6.21 4.38
CA ALA A 152 11.75 -7.14 5.42
C ALA A 152 10.24 -7.05 5.68
N ALA A 153 9.68 -5.84 5.71
CA ALA A 153 8.25 -5.61 5.89
C ALA A 153 7.42 -6.25 4.77
N CYS A 154 7.83 -6.11 3.51
CA CYS A 154 7.17 -6.76 2.38
C CYS A 154 7.15 -8.28 2.52
N ARG A 155 8.29 -8.90 2.83
CA ARG A 155 8.37 -10.36 3.04
C ARG A 155 7.53 -10.82 4.21
N THR A 156 7.58 -10.09 5.32
CA THR A 156 6.79 -10.40 6.52
C THR A 156 5.29 -10.28 6.24
N LEU A 157 4.87 -9.24 5.53
CA LEU A 157 3.48 -9.08 5.13
C LEU A 157 3.01 -10.23 4.25
N GLN A 158 3.80 -10.60 3.25
CA GLN A 158 3.48 -11.72 2.36
C GLN A 158 3.31 -13.02 3.14
N ILE A 159 4.38 -13.49 3.79
CA ILE A 159 4.44 -14.84 4.36
C ILE A 159 3.57 -14.98 5.62
N ASN A 160 3.54 -13.94 6.46
CA ASN A 160 2.91 -14.02 7.77
C ASN A 160 1.50 -13.44 7.84
N CYS A 161 1.03 -12.81 6.76
CA CYS A 161 -0.31 -12.22 6.71
C CYS A 161 -1.03 -12.64 5.42
N VAL A 162 -0.56 -12.19 4.24
CA VAL A 162 -1.31 -12.35 2.98
C VAL A 162 -1.56 -13.82 2.63
N GLU A 163 -0.55 -14.69 2.76
CA GLU A 163 -0.66 -16.13 2.42
C GLU A 163 -1.66 -16.91 3.30
N GLY A 164 -2.22 -16.31 4.34
CA GLY A 164 -3.18 -16.98 5.22
C GLY A 164 -4.43 -16.15 5.46
N ILE A 165 -4.75 -15.20 4.59
CA ILE A 165 -6.01 -14.45 4.67
C ILE A 165 -7.18 -15.35 4.25
N GLU A 166 -8.22 -15.35 5.07
CA GLU A 166 -9.48 -16.03 4.79
C GLU A 166 -10.63 -15.03 4.71
N ALA A 167 -11.51 -15.18 3.73
CA ALA A 167 -12.74 -14.41 3.66
C ALA A 167 -13.75 -14.94 4.71
N ASN A 168 -14.46 -14.04 5.39
CA ASN A 168 -15.57 -14.40 6.26
C ASN A 168 -16.85 -14.52 5.42
N THR A 169 -16.96 -15.60 4.64
CA THR A 169 -18.02 -15.80 3.65
C THR A 169 -19.41 -15.70 4.23
N VAL A 170 -19.62 -16.26 5.43
CA VAL A 170 -20.94 -16.22 6.10
C VAL A 170 -21.39 -14.78 6.38
N LEU A 171 -20.48 -13.95 6.89
CA LEU A 171 -20.75 -12.54 7.17
C LEU A 171 -20.93 -11.73 5.89
N LEU A 172 -20.11 -11.99 4.88
CA LEU A 172 -20.16 -11.31 3.59
C LEU A 172 -21.45 -11.62 2.84
N ASP A 173 -21.89 -12.89 2.84
CA ASP A 173 -23.16 -13.30 2.24
C ASP A 173 -24.37 -12.64 2.94
N ALA A 174 -24.35 -12.57 4.27
CA ALA A 174 -25.40 -11.87 5.01
C ALA A 174 -25.44 -10.38 4.62
N ARG A 175 -24.29 -9.71 4.57
CA ARG A 175 -24.20 -8.28 4.19
C ARG A 175 -24.64 -8.01 2.76
N ILE A 176 -24.33 -8.90 1.82
CA ILE A 176 -24.81 -8.79 0.44
C ILE A 176 -26.33 -8.83 0.42
N ASN A 177 -26.93 -9.77 1.11
CA ASN A 177 -28.39 -9.92 1.17
C ASN A 177 -29.11 -8.73 1.86
N GLU A 178 -28.46 -8.07 2.81
CA GLU A 178 -28.99 -6.92 3.55
C GLU A 178 -28.68 -5.57 2.88
N SER A 179 -27.76 -5.55 1.90
CA SER A 179 -27.25 -4.30 1.31
C SER A 179 -28.27 -3.63 0.39
N VAL A 180 -28.84 -2.53 0.87
CA VAL A 180 -29.77 -1.71 0.09
C VAL A 180 -29.12 -1.06 -1.14
N THR A 181 -27.80 -0.80 -1.08
CA THR A 181 -27.09 -0.15 -2.20
C THR A 181 -27.00 -1.03 -3.44
N LEU A 182 -27.07 -2.35 -3.28
CA LEU A 182 -27.03 -3.29 -4.41
C LEU A 182 -28.24 -3.19 -5.34
N VAL A 183 -29.33 -2.58 -4.90
CA VAL A 183 -30.49 -2.32 -5.78
C VAL A 183 -30.11 -1.41 -6.96
N THR A 184 -29.06 -0.61 -6.80
CA THR A 184 -28.53 0.26 -7.89
C THR A 184 -28.03 -0.55 -9.09
N ALA A 185 -27.51 -1.76 -8.85
CA ALA A 185 -27.06 -2.67 -9.91
C ALA A 185 -28.21 -3.10 -10.83
N LEU A 186 -29.45 -3.06 -10.33
CA LEU A 186 -30.65 -3.43 -11.08
C LEU A 186 -31.24 -2.30 -11.93
N ASN A 187 -30.71 -1.08 -11.86
CA ASN A 187 -31.19 0.04 -12.64
C ASN A 187 -31.34 -0.25 -14.15
N PRO A 188 -30.40 -0.98 -14.79
CA PRO A 188 -30.54 -1.33 -16.20
C PRO A 188 -31.78 -2.18 -16.52
N LEU A 189 -32.27 -2.97 -15.56
CA LEU A 189 -33.38 -3.92 -15.73
C LEU A 189 -34.74 -3.33 -15.34
N ILE A 190 -34.80 -2.58 -14.23
CA ILE A 190 -36.05 -2.12 -13.65
C ILE A 190 -36.24 -0.61 -13.72
N GLY A 191 -35.21 0.14 -14.07
CA GLY A 191 -35.18 1.60 -14.09
C GLY A 191 -34.96 2.22 -12.71
N TYR A 192 -34.45 3.45 -12.70
CA TYR A 192 -34.08 4.17 -11.49
C TYR A 192 -35.24 4.37 -10.51
N GLU A 193 -36.42 4.72 -11.00
CA GLU A 193 -37.58 5.00 -10.13
C GLU A 193 -38.02 3.78 -9.32
N LYS A 194 -38.08 2.60 -9.94
CA LYS A 194 -38.44 1.36 -9.26
C LYS A 194 -37.33 0.93 -8.27
N ALA A 195 -36.05 1.05 -8.65
CA ALA A 195 -34.94 0.81 -7.78
C ALA A 195 -34.95 1.74 -6.55
N ALA A 196 -35.23 3.02 -6.74
CA ALA A 196 -35.36 3.98 -5.64
C ALA A 196 -36.54 3.67 -4.70
N LYS A 197 -37.68 3.17 -5.23
CA LYS A 197 -38.80 2.72 -4.41
C LYS A 197 -38.43 1.52 -3.54
N ILE A 198 -37.75 0.52 -4.10
CA ILE A 198 -37.28 -0.64 -3.35
C ILE A 198 -36.30 -0.18 -2.24
N ALA A 199 -35.30 0.66 -2.57
CA ALA A 199 -34.32 1.14 -1.61
C ALA A 199 -34.99 1.88 -0.43
N LYS A 200 -35.89 2.80 -0.71
CA LYS A 200 -36.62 3.58 0.32
C LYS A 200 -37.46 2.65 1.23
N ALA A 201 -38.20 1.71 0.64
CA ALA A 201 -39.01 0.79 1.40
C ALA A 201 -38.13 -0.18 2.24
N ALA A 202 -37.03 -0.67 1.72
CA ALA A 202 -36.11 -1.52 2.45
C ALA A 202 -35.50 -0.80 3.68
N ILE A 203 -35.07 0.45 3.51
CA ILE A 203 -34.57 1.29 4.63
C ILE A 203 -35.67 1.51 5.68
N ALA A 204 -36.91 1.80 5.25
CA ALA A 204 -38.01 2.09 6.17
C ALA A 204 -38.49 0.87 6.95
N THR A 205 -38.42 -0.32 6.33
CA THR A 205 -38.96 -1.57 6.93
C THR A 205 -37.89 -2.46 7.57
N GLY A 206 -36.60 -2.25 7.24
CA GLY A 206 -35.50 -3.15 7.61
C GLY A 206 -35.51 -4.50 6.89
N LYS A 207 -36.39 -4.68 5.88
CA LYS A 207 -36.50 -5.93 5.12
C LYS A 207 -35.40 -6.02 4.04
N PRO A 208 -34.97 -7.26 3.68
CA PRO A 208 -34.12 -7.48 2.53
C PRO A 208 -34.72 -6.94 1.23
N ILE A 209 -33.88 -6.40 0.35
CA ILE A 209 -34.31 -5.80 -0.93
C ILE A 209 -35.09 -6.78 -1.82
N ALA A 210 -34.77 -8.07 -1.78
CA ALA A 210 -35.45 -9.10 -2.55
C ALA A 210 -36.93 -9.30 -2.08
N GLU A 211 -37.17 -9.24 -0.79
CA GLU A 211 -38.52 -9.33 -0.21
C GLU A 211 -39.32 -8.07 -0.55
N VAL A 212 -38.70 -6.89 -0.40
CA VAL A 212 -39.37 -5.63 -0.72
C VAL A 212 -39.73 -5.52 -2.21
N ALA A 213 -38.86 -6.00 -3.09
CA ALA A 213 -39.12 -6.00 -4.53
C ALA A 213 -40.33 -6.88 -4.89
N GLU A 214 -40.52 -8.00 -4.21
CA GLU A 214 -41.66 -8.88 -4.37
C GLU A 214 -42.94 -8.25 -3.78
N ASP A 215 -42.89 -7.72 -2.56
CA ASP A 215 -43.98 -7.01 -1.90
C ASP A 215 -44.53 -5.84 -2.77
N LEU A 216 -43.63 -5.16 -3.50
CA LEU A 216 -43.96 -4.09 -4.42
C LEU A 216 -44.40 -4.55 -5.83
N GLY A 217 -44.38 -5.86 -6.10
CA GLY A 217 -44.72 -6.45 -7.40
C GLY A 217 -43.76 -6.06 -8.52
N ILE A 218 -42.52 -5.67 -8.21
CA ILE A 218 -41.53 -5.23 -9.20
C ILE A 218 -40.76 -6.41 -9.77
N MET A 219 -40.38 -7.37 -8.93
CA MET A 219 -39.61 -8.56 -9.31
C MET A 219 -39.79 -9.66 -8.27
N SER A 220 -39.82 -10.96 -8.69
CA SER A 220 -39.88 -12.06 -7.73
C SER A 220 -38.61 -12.19 -6.94
N ARG A 221 -38.70 -12.72 -5.73
CA ARG A 221 -37.58 -12.92 -4.81
C ARG A 221 -36.48 -13.80 -5.42
N GLU A 222 -36.87 -14.90 -6.08
CA GLU A 222 -35.94 -15.84 -6.72
C GLU A 222 -35.14 -15.14 -7.84
N LYS A 223 -35.84 -14.36 -8.67
CA LYS A 223 -35.17 -13.63 -9.77
C LYS A 223 -34.20 -12.57 -9.22
N MET A 224 -34.60 -11.87 -8.18
CA MET A 224 -33.75 -10.88 -7.53
C MET A 224 -32.47 -11.53 -6.95
N GLN A 225 -32.63 -12.63 -6.23
CA GLN A 225 -31.50 -13.38 -5.64
C GLN A 225 -30.56 -13.93 -6.72
N ALA A 226 -31.10 -14.44 -7.82
CA ALA A 226 -30.28 -14.92 -8.94
C ALA A 226 -29.45 -13.83 -9.62
N LEU A 227 -29.91 -12.58 -9.61
CA LEU A 227 -29.21 -11.44 -10.17
C LEU A 227 -28.15 -10.84 -9.23
N LEU A 228 -28.38 -10.93 -7.92
CA LEU A 228 -27.49 -10.33 -6.90
C LEU A 228 -26.40 -11.30 -6.43
N VAL A 229 -25.92 -12.15 -7.30
CA VAL A 229 -24.76 -13.00 -7.02
C VAL A 229 -23.45 -12.28 -7.34
N VAL A 230 -22.39 -12.64 -6.62
CA VAL A 230 -21.08 -11.96 -6.73
C VAL A 230 -20.57 -11.92 -8.16
N ASP A 231 -20.67 -13.00 -8.91
CA ASP A 231 -20.19 -13.10 -10.29
C ASP A 231 -20.88 -12.09 -11.20
N THR A 232 -22.19 -11.89 -11.00
CA THR A 232 -22.97 -10.90 -11.77
C THR A 232 -22.63 -9.47 -11.35
N LEU A 233 -22.46 -9.23 -10.06
CA LEU A 233 -22.18 -7.88 -9.52
C LEU A 233 -20.78 -7.37 -9.84
N THR A 234 -19.83 -8.28 -10.06
CA THR A 234 -18.42 -7.95 -10.36
C THR A 234 -18.07 -7.99 -11.84
N ALA A 235 -18.98 -8.48 -12.71
CA ALA A 235 -18.77 -8.55 -14.14
C ALA A 235 -19.32 -7.31 -14.87
N PRO A 236 -18.49 -6.52 -15.56
CA PRO A 236 -18.95 -5.36 -16.30
C PRO A 236 -20.03 -5.72 -17.34
N GLY A 237 -21.21 -5.09 -17.25
CA GLY A 237 -22.28 -5.27 -18.22
C GLY A 237 -23.11 -6.55 -18.08
N ALA A 238 -22.82 -7.44 -17.13
CA ALA A 238 -23.56 -8.70 -16.97
C ALA A 238 -25.09 -8.51 -16.82
N LEU A 239 -25.52 -7.44 -16.13
CA LEU A 239 -26.94 -7.11 -15.97
C LEU A 239 -27.58 -6.40 -17.17
N ARG A 240 -26.83 -6.10 -18.23
CA ARG A 240 -27.37 -5.52 -19.47
C ARG A 240 -27.65 -6.57 -20.57
N ALA A 241 -27.11 -7.76 -20.40
CA ALA A 241 -27.12 -8.83 -21.41
C ALA A 241 -28.23 -9.87 -21.21
N SER A 242 -29.10 -9.69 -20.22
CA SER A 242 -30.19 -10.63 -19.88
C SER A 242 -31.58 -10.12 -20.27
#